data_e2cc29cb73fb5c1770e1c9fbabe49bcd
#
_entry.id   e2cc29cb73fb5c1770e1c9fbabe49bcd
#
_cell.length_a   1.000
_cell.length_b   1.000
_cell.length_c   1.000
_cell.angle_alpha   90.00
_cell.angle_beta   90.00
_cell.angle_gamma   90.00
#
_symmetry.space_group_name_H-M   'P 1'
#
loop_
_entity.id
_entity.type
_entity.pdbx_description
1 polymer ?
#
loop_
_entity_poly.entity_id
_entity_poly.type
_entity_poly.pdbx_seq_one_letter_code
_entity_poly.pdbx_strand_id
1 'polypeptide(L)'
;ADLRTALRQRGERGWPTVITPHPLEAARLLGQTTLEVQADRIQAAQTLASDLRCVCVLKGSGTVVASPTGMVCINPSGNGRLSTAGTGDVLAGVMGAALAAGARVWPDQPRQAQPWAWWDEALLPDVLSAVWSHGLAADQWEHPHAAEQP
;
A
#
# COMPACT_ATOMS: atom_id res chain seq x y z
N ALA A 1 2.97 21.38 10.04
CA ALA A 1 2.14 20.86 8.93
C ALA A 1 1.55 19.53 9.39
N ASP A 2 0.28 19.27 9.08
CA ASP A 2 -0.33 17.97 9.34
C ASP A 2 0.22 16.91 8.34
N LEU A 3 -0.05 15.65 8.62
CA LEU A 3 0.44 14.54 7.80
C LEU A 3 -0.05 14.65 6.34
N ARG A 4 -1.28 15.07 6.12
CA ARG A 4 -1.85 15.21 4.76
C ARG A 4 -1.06 16.26 3.95
N THR A 5 -0.80 17.41 4.55
CA THR A 5 0.01 18.48 3.93
C THR A 5 1.42 17.98 3.59
N ALA A 6 2.06 17.26 4.52
CA ALA A 6 3.39 16.71 4.29
C ALA A 6 3.43 15.69 3.13
N LEU A 7 2.42 14.81 3.06
CA LEU A 7 2.30 13.82 1.96
C LEU A 7 2.10 14.51 0.61
N ARG A 8 1.21 15.50 0.52
CA ARG A 8 1.00 16.26 -0.71
C ARG A 8 2.26 16.96 -1.19
N GLN A 9 2.98 17.62 -0.28
CA GLN A 9 4.25 18.28 -0.62
C GLN A 9 5.30 17.30 -1.15
N ARG A 10 5.35 16.08 -0.61
CA ARG A 10 6.23 15.03 -1.15
C ARG A 10 5.85 14.66 -2.58
N GLY A 11 4.56 14.44 -2.84
CA GLY A 11 4.05 14.15 -4.17
C GLY A 11 4.34 15.29 -5.16
N GLU A 12 4.15 16.56 -4.77
CA GLU A 12 4.47 17.73 -5.60
C GLU A 12 5.95 17.80 -6.01
N ARG A 13 6.82 17.27 -5.16
CA ARG A 13 8.27 17.15 -5.45
C ARG A 13 8.61 15.88 -6.26
N GLY A 14 7.61 15.04 -6.60
CA GLY A 14 7.84 13.76 -7.26
C GLY A 14 8.56 12.73 -6.38
N TRP A 15 8.56 12.91 -5.06
CA TRP A 15 9.19 11.98 -4.14
C TRP A 15 8.32 10.74 -3.94
N PRO A 16 8.78 9.55 -4.36
CA PRO A 16 8.02 8.33 -4.20
C PRO A 16 7.55 8.14 -2.77
N THR A 17 6.25 7.94 -2.62
CA THR A 17 5.64 7.79 -1.30
C THR A 17 4.57 6.72 -1.37
N VAL A 18 4.64 5.76 -0.47
CA VAL A 18 3.62 4.72 -0.27
C VAL A 18 3.07 4.84 1.13
N ILE A 19 1.75 4.79 1.26
CA ILE A 19 1.07 4.71 2.55
C ILE A 19 0.36 3.36 2.66
N THR A 20 0.35 2.78 3.85
CA THR A 20 -0.23 1.46 4.11
C THR A 20 -1.32 1.49 5.19
N PRO A 21 -2.38 2.31 5.03
CA PRO A 21 -3.39 2.45 6.06
C PRO A 21 -4.24 1.19 6.22
N HIS A 22 -4.62 0.87 7.45
CA HIS A 22 -5.79 0.03 7.69
C HIS A 22 -7.07 0.89 7.63
N PRO A 23 -8.30 0.31 7.59
CA PRO A 23 -9.52 1.08 7.37
C PRO A 23 -9.75 2.26 8.34
N LEU A 24 -9.38 2.11 9.63
CA LEU A 24 -9.51 3.21 10.60
C LEU A 24 -8.51 4.35 10.33
N GLU A 25 -7.29 4.05 9.91
CA GLU A 25 -6.31 5.05 9.52
C GLU A 25 -6.74 5.77 8.24
N ALA A 26 -7.25 5.03 7.26
CA ALA A 26 -7.82 5.60 6.05
C ALA A 26 -9.00 6.54 6.35
N ALA A 27 -9.91 6.13 7.24
CA ALA A 27 -11.03 6.94 7.69
C ALA A 27 -10.57 8.27 8.29
N ARG A 28 -9.55 8.25 9.15
CA ARG A 28 -8.95 9.48 9.72
C ARG A 28 -8.33 10.38 8.66
N LEU A 29 -7.63 9.79 7.68
CA LEU A 29 -7.06 10.54 6.58
C LEU A 29 -8.11 11.15 5.65
N LEU A 30 -9.24 10.50 5.45
CA LEU A 30 -10.35 10.96 4.62
C LEU A 30 -11.31 11.91 5.35
N GLY A 31 -11.30 11.93 6.68
CA GLY A 31 -12.33 12.61 7.48
C GLY A 31 -13.68 11.88 7.42
N GLN A 32 -13.67 10.57 7.28
CA GLN A 32 -14.81 9.68 7.16
C GLN A 32 -14.89 8.71 8.34
N THR A 33 -15.96 7.94 8.41
CA THR A 33 -16.08 6.80 9.31
C THR A 33 -15.44 5.54 8.71
N THR A 34 -15.06 4.59 9.54
CA THR A 34 -14.57 3.28 9.07
C THR A 34 -15.62 2.53 8.26
N LEU A 35 -16.91 2.73 8.57
CA LEU A 35 -18.03 2.12 7.84
C LEU A 35 -18.09 2.64 6.40
N GLU A 36 -17.96 3.94 6.19
CA GLU A 36 -17.93 4.55 4.86
C GLU A 36 -16.74 4.05 4.04
N VAL A 37 -15.55 3.98 4.63
CA VAL A 37 -14.36 3.40 3.97
C VAL A 37 -14.59 1.94 3.58
N GLN A 38 -15.21 1.14 4.44
CA GLN A 38 -15.48 -0.28 4.17
C GLN A 38 -16.62 -0.49 3.15
N ALA A 39 -17.53 0.47 3.00
CA ALA A 39 -18.62 0.41 2.02
C ALA A 39 -18.08 0.50 0.58
N ASP A 40 -17.03 1.30 0.34
CA ASP A 40 -16.36 1.39 -0.95
C ASP A 40 -14.85 1.59 -0.77
N ARG A 41 -14.14 0.48 -0.58
CA ARG A 41 -12.69 0.46 -0.35
C ARG A 41 -11.90 0.88 -1.60
N ILE A 42 -12.43 0.63 -2.79
CA ILE A 42 -11.79 1.03 -4.04
C ILE A 42 -11.78 2.54 -4.13
N GLN A 43 -12.95 3.16 -3.98
CA GLN A 43 -13.07 4.62 -4.00
C GLN A 43 -12.23 5.28 -2.90
N ALA A 44 -12.22 4.72 -1.69
CA ALA A 44 -11.44 5.24 -0.57
C ALA A 44 -9.94 5.21 -0.88
N ALA A 45 -9.42 4.10 -1.44
CA ALA A 45 -8.01 3.99 -1.81
C ALA A 45 -7.63 4.95 -2.95
N GLN A 46 -8.48 5.08 -3.98
CA GLN A 46 -8.27 6.02 -5.08
C GLN A 46 -8.27 7.47 -4.60
N THR A 47 -9.20 7.84 -3.73
CA THR A 47 -9.28 9.18 -3.16
C THR A 47 -8.02 9.52 -2.36
N LEU A 48 -7.54 8.58 -1.51
CA LEU A 48 -6.29 8.77 -0.77
C LEU A 48 -5.10 8.93 -1.71
N ALA A 49 -5.00 8.07 -2.73
CA ALA A 49 -3.88 8.11 -3.68
C ALA A 49 -3.83 9.42 -4.46
N SER A 50 -4.96 9.87 -5.00
CA SER A 50 -5.05 11.11 -5.79
C SER A 50 -4.85 12.35 -4.91
N ASP A 51 -5.55 12.45 -3.78
CA ASP A 51 -5.52 13.61 -2.90
C ASP A 51 -4.15 13.83 -2.25
N LEU A 52 -3.49 12.73 -1.85
CA LEU A 52 -2.22 12.78 -1.16
C LEU A 52 -1.02 12.62 -2.11
N ARG A 53 -1.28 12.35 -3.41
CA ARG A 53 -0.26 12.13 -4.45
C ARG A 53 0.76 11.07 -4.00
N CYS A 54 0.24 9.89 -3.66
CA CYS A 54 1.03 8.76 -3.18
C CYS A 54 0.41 7.45 -3.66
N VAL A 55 1.15 6.35 -3.59
CA VAL A 55 0.54 5.02 -3.73
C VAL A 55 -0.12 4.67 -2.40
N CYS A 56 -1.39 4.29 -2.45
CA CYS A 56 -2.16 3.85 -1.28
C CYS A 56 -2.34 2.33 -1.29
N VAL A 57 -1.91 1.68 -0.22
CA VAL A 57 -2.14 0.26 0.05
C VAL A 57 -3.15 0.16 1.19
N LEU A 58 -4.45 0.14 0.87
CA LEU A 58 -5.52 0.03 1.86
C LEU A 58 -5.64 -1.43 2.32
N LYS A 59 -5.08 -1.71 3.50
CA LYS A 59 -5.01 -3.05 4.10
C LYS A 59 -6.41 -3.61 4.42
N GLY A 60 -6.55 -4.93 4.33
CA GLY A 60 -7.77 -5.67 4.67
C GLY A 60 -7.92 -6.92 3.82
N SER A 61 -9.01 -7.67 3.99
CA SER A 61 -9.34 -8.79 3.10
C SER A 61 -9.50 -8.25 1.67
N GLY A 62 -8.70 -8.76 0.72
CA GLY A 62 -8.55 -8.12 -0.58
C GLY A 62 -7.93 -6.72 -0.45
N THR A 63 -6.66 -6.65 -0.03
CA THR A 63 -5.93 -5.37 0.05
C THR A 63 -6.01 -4.62 -1.28
N VAL A 64 -6.43 -3.35 -1.24
CA VAL A 64 -6.55 -2.49 -2.43
C VAL A 64 -5.30 -1.64 -2.56
N VAL A 65 -4.66 -1.70 -3.72
CA VAL A 65 -3.53 -0.83 -4.07
C VAL A 65 -3.99 0.15 -5.13
N ALA A 66 -3.85 1.44 -4.87
CA ALA A 66 -4.21 2.50 -5.80
C ALA A 66 -3.04 3.45 -6.03
N SER A 67 -2.85 3.90 -7.27
CA SER A 67 -1.86 4.92 -7.63
C SER A 67 -2.52 6.29 -7.86
N PRO A 68 -1.74 7.38 -7.78
CA PRO A 68 -2.26 8.73 -8.02
C PRO A 68 -2.66 8.98 -9.49
N THR A 69 -2.32 8.09 -10.42
CA THR A 69 -2.71 8.15 -11.82
C THR A 69 -4.07 7.50 -12.08
N GLY A 70 -4.62 6.78 -11.09
CA GLY A 70 -5.92 6.11 -11.17
C GLY A 70 -5.86 4.59 -11.33
N MET A 71 -4.66 3.99 -11.43
CA MET A 71 -4.52 2.52 -11.43
C MET A 71 -5.01 1.94 -10.10
N VAL A 72 -5.74 0.81 -10.18
CA VAL A 72 -6.21 0.06 -9.01
C VAL A 72 -5.96 -1.43 -9.20
N CYS A 73 -5.40 -2.05 -8.17
CA CYS A 73 -5.21 -3.50 -8.10
C CYS A 73 -5.78 -4.02 -6.78
N ILE A 74 -6.38 -5.21 -6.82
CA ILE A 74 -6.84 -5.93 -5.63
C ILE A 74 -5.94 -7.14 -5.44
N ASN A 75 -5.32 -7.24 -4.26
CA ASN A 75 -4.47 -8.38 -3.93
C ASN A 75 -5.33 -9.56 -3.46
N PRO A 76 -5.27 -10.72 -4.15
CA PRO A 76 -6.03 -11.90 -3.78
C PRO A 76 -5.34 -12.79 -2.74
N SER A 77 -4.04 -12.55 -2.44
CA SER A 77 -3.28 -13.36 -1.47
C SER A 77 -3.49 -12.91 -0.04
N GLY A 78 -3.26 -13.80 0.89
CA GLY A 78 -3.36 -13.55 2.32
C GLY A 78 -4.65 -14.06 2.94
N ASN A 79 -4.59 -14.32 4.24
CA ASN A 79 -5.70 -14.87 5.01
C ASN A 79 -5.80 -14.20 6.39
N GLY A 80 -6.73 -14.68 7.23
CA GLY A 80 -7.01 -14.12 8.55
C GLY A 80 -5.84 -14.09 9.53
N ARG A 81 -4.75 -14.84 9.28
CA ARG A 81 -3.53 -14.80 10.10
C ARG A 81 -2.85 -13.44 10.05
N LEU A 82 -3.04 -12.68 8.97
CA LEU A 82 -2.54 -11.31 8.85
C LEU A 82 -3.28 -10.30 9.74
N SER A 83 -4.34 -10.71 10.42
CA SER A 83 -5.03 -9.87 11.42
C SER A 83 -4.30 -9.81 12.77
N THR A 84 -3.09 -10.35 12.85
CA THR A 84 -2.24 -10.31 14.05
C THR A 84 -1.46 -8.99 14.11
N ALA A 85 -1.29 -8.46 15.33
CA ALA A 85 -0.50 -7.24 15.56
C ALA A 85 0.94 -7.40 15.03
N GLY A 86 1.47 -6.34 14.40
CA GLY A 86 2.81 -6.31 13.82
C GLY A 86 2.91 -6.76 12.36
N THR A 87 1.92 -7.45 11.81
CA THR A 87 1.94 -7.89 10.39
C THR A 87 1.97 -6.71 9.43
N GLY A 88 1.34 -5.58 9.79
CA GLY A 88 1.41 -4.34 9.02
C GLY A 88 2.82 -3.73 9.00
N ASP A 89 3.57 -3.83 10.10
CA ASP A 89 4.95 -3.35 10.19
C ASP A 89 5.88 -4.23 9.36
N VAL A 90 5.63 -5.55 9.34
CA VAL A 90 6.33 -6.49 8.44
C VAL A 90 6.08 -6.11 6.98
N LEU A 91 4.83 -5.85 6.59
CA LEU A 91 4.51 -5.39 5.23
C LEU A 91 5.26 -4.11 4.89
N ALA A 92 5.28 -3.13 5.80
CA ALA A 92 5.99 -1.87 5.57
C ALA A 92 7.51 -2.10 5.39
N GLY A 93 8.10 -3.01 6.15
CA GLY A 93 9.51 -3.39 6.03
C GLY A 93 9.82 -4.07 4.69
N VAL A 94 9.01 -5.07 4.30
CA VAL A 94 9.13 -5.77 3.00
C VAL A 94 9.00 -4.78 1.84
N MET A 95 8.03 -3.88 1.92
CA MET A 95 7.81 -2.85 0.92
C MET A 95 9.00 -1.89 0.83
N GLY A 96 9.51 -1.42 1.96
CA GLY A 96 10.70 -0.56 2.01
C GLY A 96 11.92 -1.23 1.37
N ALA A 97 12.12 -2.52 1.60
CA ALA A 97 13.20 -3.30 1.00
C ALA A 97 13.01 -3.44 -0.52
N ALA A 98 11.79 -3.75 -0.99
CA ALA A 98 11.48 -3.87 -2.41
C ALA A 98 11.72 -2.54 -3.14
N LEU A 99 11.21 -1.44 -2.60
CA LEU A 99 11.38 -0.10 -3.16
C LEU A 99 12.85 0.33 -3.20
N ALA A 100 13.63 0.02 -2.17
CA ALA A 100 15.06 0.31 -2.14
C ALA A 100 15.83 -0.49 -3.19
N ALA A 101 15.44 -1.73 -3.44
CA ALA A 101 16.03 -2.57 -4.49
C ALA A 101 15.67 -2.04 -5.89
N GLY A 102 14.41 -1.65 -6.11
CA GLY A 102 13.91 -1.09 -7.37
C GLY A 102 14.42 0.31 -7.69
N ALA A 103 14.80 1.09 -6.66
CA ALA A 103 15.22 2.48 -6.82
C ALA A 103 16.38 2.71 -7.79
N ARG A 104 17.17 1.67 -8.09
CA ARG A 104 18.29 1.75 -9.05
C ARG A 104 17.85 2.00 -10.49
N VAL A 105 16.59 1.73 -10.81
CA VAL A 105 16.00 1.91 -12.15
C VAL A 105 15.05 3.10 -12.22
N TRP A 106 14.91 3.85 -11.13
CA TRP A 106 14.04 5.02 -11.11
C TRP A 106 14.67 6.17 -11.89
N PRO A 107 13.87 6.98 -12.60
CA PRO A 107 14.39 8.14 -13.31
C PRO A 107 14.99 9.17 -12.35
N ASP A 108 16.12 9.74 -12.72
CA ASP A 108 16.89 10.71 -11.89
C ASP A 108 16.14 12.02 -11.61
N GLN A 109 15.08 12.30 -12.37
CA GLN A 109 14.33 13.54 -12.22
C GLN A 109 12.82 13.33 -12.33
N PRO A 110 12.03 14.00 -11.47
CA PRO A 110 10.58 14.06 -11.64
C PRO A 110 10.27 14.81 -12.95
N ARG A 111 9.56 14.14 -13.84
CA ARG A 111 9.24 14.68 -15.16
C ARG A 111 7.93 15.45 -15.13
N GLN A 112 7.99 16.79 -15.38
CA GLN A 112 6.88 17.63 -15.84
C GLN A 112 5.68 17.83 -14.89
N ALA A 113 4.52 18.24 -15.43
CA ALA A 113 3.33 18.67 -14.71
C ALA A 113 2.71 17.61 -13.76
N GLN A 114 3.06 16.34 -13.95
CA GLN A 114 2.68 15.24 -13.04
C GLN A 114 3.94 14.45 -12.66
N PRO A 115 4.64 14.85 -11.62
CA PRO A 115 5.90 14.21 -11.21
C PRO A 115 5.77 12.74 -10.81
N TRP A 116 4.55 12.27 -10.53
CA TRP A 116 4.22 10.88 -10.15
C TRP A 116 3.78 10.00 -11.32
N ALA A 117 3.70 10.50 -12.55
CA ALA A 117 3.19 9.74 -13.69
C ALA A 117 4.01 8.46 -14.01
N TRP A 118 5.29 8.45 -13.67
CA TRP A 118 6.16 7.29 -13.87
C TRP A 118 6.00 6.19 -12.81
N TRP A 119 5.24 6.43 -11.73
CA TRP A 119 5.12 5.48 -10.61
C TRP A 119 4.41 4.21 -11.00
N ASP A 120 3.47 4.26 -11.94
CA ASP A 120 2.76 3.06 -12.39
C ASP A 120 3.69 2.06 -13.08
N GLU A 121 4.73 2.54 -13.76
CA GLU A 121 5.68 1.68 -14.46
C GLU A 121 6.84 1.22 -13.55
N ALA A 122 7.35 2.10 -12.71
CA ALA A 122 8.58 1.83 -11.98
C ALA A 122 8.39 1.57 -10.47
N LEU A 123 7.36 2.12 -9.84
CA LEU A 123 7.12 1.98 -8.40
C LEU A 123 6.05 0.93 -8.09
N LEU A 124 4.95 0.93 -8.86
CA LEU A 124 3.80 0.08 -8.56
C LEU A 124 4.11 -1.42 -8.63
N PRO A 125 4.93 -1.94 -9.56
CA PRO A 125 5.31 -3.36 -9.58
C PRO A 125 5.97 -3.83 -8.28
N ASP A 126 6.87 -3.02 -7.70
CA ASP A 126 7.54 -3.35 -6.44
C ASP A 126 6.54 -3.36 -5.27
N VAL A 127 5.60 -2.39 -5.24
CA VAL A 127 4.53 -2.34 -4.24
C VAL A 127 3.63 -3.57 -4.34
N LEU A 128 3.19 -3.93 -5.54
CA LEU A 128 2.33 -5.09 -5.78
C LEU A 128 3.04 -6.40 -5.41
N SER A 129 4.32 -6.53 -5.76
CA SER A 129 5.14 -7.69 -5.40
C SER A 129 5.28 -7.84 -3.88
N ALA A 130 5.51 -6.74 -3.16
CA ALA A 130 5.61 -6.74 -1.70
C ALA A 130 4.29 -7.15 -1.04
N VAL A 131 3.16 -6.60 -1.49
CA VAL A 131 1.83 -6.94 -0.97
C VAL A 131 1.48 -8.40 -1.25
N TRP A 132 1.74 -8.87 -2.47
CA TRP A 132 1.53 -10.26 -2.86
C TRP A 132 2.37 -11.23 -2.01
N SER A 133 3.68 -10.98 -1.91
CA SER A 133 4.61 -11.84 -1.16
C SER A 133 4.26 -11.91 0.32
N HIS A 134 3.86 -10.79 0.92
CA HIS A 134 3.40 -10.74 2.30
C HIS A 134 2.13 -11.58 2.51
N GLY A 135 1.17 -11.50 1.59
CA GLY A 135 -0.03 -12.33 1.61
C GLY A 135 0.28 -13.80 1.42
N LEU A 136 1.10 -14.13 0.43
CA LEU A 136 1.49 -15.50 0.11
C LEU A 136 2.21 -16.19 1.27
N ALA A 137 3.05 -15.46 2.00
CA ALA A 137 3.72 -15.98 3.20
C ALA A 137 2.71 -16.45 4.27
N ALA A 138 1.59 -15.74 4.44
CA ALA A 138 0.52 -16.16 5.35
C ALA A 138 -0.27 -17.36 4.81
N ASP A 139 -0.46 -17.43 3.50
CA ASP A 139 -1.17 -18.55 2.87
C ASP A 139 -0.36 -19.84 2.93
N GLN A 140 0.96 -19.75 2.81
CA GLN A 140 1.89 -20.89 2.88
C GLN A 140 2.31 -21.25 4.31
N TRP A 141 1.85 -20.50 5.31
CA TRP A 141 2.21 -20.79 6.70
C TRP A 141 1.57 -22.09 7.17
N GLU A 142 2.40 -23.13 7.30
CA GLU A 142 2.01 -24.38 7.94
C GLU A 142 2.30 -24.30 9.44
N HIS A 143 1.36 -24.73 10.29
CA HIS A 143 1.60 -24.81 11.73
C HIS A 143 2.65 -25.88 12.01
N PRO A 144 3.82 -25.55 12.58
CA PRO A 144 4.85 -26.56 12.90
C PRO A 144 4.38 -27.61 13.90
N HIS A 145 3.24 -27.45 14.54
CA HIS A 145 2.69 -28.36 15.54
C HIS A 145 1.47 -29.18 15.07
N ALA A 146 1.08 -29.11 13.81
CA ALA A 146 -0.01 -29.94 13.30
C ALA A 146 0.41 -31.40 13.03
N ALA A 147 1.71 -31.70 13.11
CA ALA A 147 2.27 -33.03 12.84
C ALA A 147 2.46 -33.91 14.10
N GLU A 148 2.23 -33.38 15.31
CA GLU A 148 2.44 -34.10 16.57
C GLU A 148 1.17 -34.10 17.45
N GLN A 149 0.06 -34.63 16.94
CA GLN A 149 -0.99 -35.19 17.79
C GLN A 149 -1.15 -36.66 17.44
N PRO A 150 -0.87 -37.58 18.42
CA PRO A 150 -1.02 -39.00 18.25
C PRO A 150 -2.46 -39.43 18.09
#